data_0f71c17a71654c4ad2894cd0f347a69a
#
_entry.id   0f71c17a71654c4ad2894cd0f347a69a
#
_cell.length_a   1.000
_cell.length_b   1.000
_cell.length_c   1.000
_cell.angle_alpha   90.00
_cell.angle_beta   90.00
_cell.angle_gamma   90.00
#
_symmetry.space_group_name_H-M   'P 1'
#
loop_
_entity.id
_entity.type
_entity.pdbx_description
1 polymer ?
#
loop_
_entity_poly.entity_id
_entity_poly.type
_entity_poly.pdbx_seq_one_letter_code
_entity_poly.pdbx_strand_id
1 'polypeptide(L)'
;MNSEAALTHFIQEAIPRERSEMLAAIGQEWDEAKQEWVQEFVDGFRKWCKVIREQQLSGKKGSLGFITYSMLRTDIAQGRARYLVQASDSSWLFDAEPVEGYYDGLWAYRYLDLLADRLKLASREYKGAVHSAHLERIRLREAVHIHRVVVSLIRLAMLEASQSPEFQAVEKAEVFEVRVGEYLDHSECVFRLDLRKRDAEEVRSWLREGNEEDYAYEAFHAMDLSEGDWAGIDLRYSAFRDCCLSNSRFLDGVLIGTLWQECRLDGANFAYSLISSAYFSGCFMPSTVFRGVQGKRGVLPFDGFPPIFDGVRFEGSNLTGADFTRANLPGAVFTGATLKNAIFRGANLKGARFDKADLSGADFQDADVTGVNWNNAHLDEEDHRLLSREMGGRP
;
A
#
# COMPACT_ATOMS: atom_id res chain seq x y z
N MET A 1 24.63 34.95 12.97
CA MET A 1 24.82 33.63 12.32
C MET A 1 25.53 33.90 11.00
N ASN A 2 26.64 33.22 10.69
CA ASN A 2 27.26 33.36 9.37
C ASN A 2 26.37 32.67 8.30
N SER A 3 26.64 32.92 7.00
CA SER A 3 25.80 32.42 5.90
C SER A 3 25.69 30.87 5.88
N GLU A 4 26.77 30.16 6.20
CA GLU A 4 26.82 28.72 6.21
C GLU A 4 26.02 28.14 7.38
N ALA A 5 26.16 28.67 8.59
CA ALA A 5 25.36 28.28 9.74
C ALA A 5 23.86 28.57 9.55
N ALA A 6 23.54 29.67 8.83
CA ALA A 6 22.16 29.99 8.49
C ALA A 6 21.55 29.00 7.50
N LEU A 7 22.30 28.60 6.48
CA LEU A 7 21.84 27.58 5.53
C LEU A 7 21.69 26.22 6.23
N THR A 8 22.63 25.84 7.09
CA THR A 8 22.56 24.58 7.87
C THR A 8 21.30 24.56 8.76
N HIS A 9 21.04 25.66 9.48
CA HIS A 9 19.83 25.77 10.30
C HIS A 9 18.56 25.71 9.48
N PHE A 10 18.51 26.38 8.30
CA PHE A 10 17.37 26.28 7.38
C PHE A 10 17.11 24.84 6.95
N ILE A 11 18.17 24.08 6.62
CA ILE A 11 18.05 22.68 6.20
C ILE A 11 17.57 21.79 7.34
N GLN A 12 18.04 22.02 8.57
CA GLN A 12 17.73 21.16 9.72
C GLN A 12 16.38 21.46 10.36
N GLU A 13 15.89 22.70 10.30
CA GLU A 13 14.68 23.12 11.00
C GLU A 13 13.51 23.45 10.06
N ALA A 14 13.74 24.33 9.06
CA ALA A 14 12.67 24.82 8.21
C ALA A 14 12.17 23.72 7.24
N ILE A 15 13.08 22.98 6.60
CA ILE A 15 12.68 21.96 5.63
C ILE A 15 11.86 20.83 6.29
N PRO A 16 12.29 20.21 7.41
CA PRO A 16 11.49 19.15 8.05
C PRO A 16 10.12 19.64 8.50
N ARG A 17 10.02 20.85 9.03
CA ARG A 17 8.75 21.46 9.42
C ARG A 17 7.79 21.60 8.24
N GLU A 18 8.22 22.26 7.17
CA GLU A 18 7.37 22.52 6.00
C GLU A 18 7.03 21.22 5.25
N ARG A 19 7.96 20.25 5.24
CA ARG A 19 7.69 18.89 4.72
C ARG A 19 6.59 18.19 5.52
N SER A 20 6.63 18.25 6.84
CA SER A 20 5.60 17.65 7.69
C SER A 20 4.23 18.25 7.42
N GLU A 21 4.15 19.55 7.23
CA GLU A 21 2.91 20.26 6.84
C GLU A 21 2.40 19.84 5.46
N MET A 22 3.31 19.71 4.49
CA MET A 22 2.98 19.22 3.15
C MET A 22 2.43 17.78 3.21
N LEU A 23 3.11 16.88 3.92
CA LEU A 23 2.68 15.47 4.04
C LEU A 23 1.34 15.37 4.78
N ALA A 24 1.10 16.20 5.80
CA ALA A 24 -0.17 16.25 6.49
C ALA A 24 -1.31 16.69 5.56
N ALA A 25 -1.08 17.71 4.72
CA ALA A 25 -2.06 18.16 3.72
C ALA A 25 -2.38 17.08 2.69
N ILE A 26 -1.36 16.36 2.19
CA ILE A 26 -1.57 15.20 1.31
C ILE A 26 -2.40 14.13 2.00
N GLY A 27 -2.08 13.80 3.26
CA GLY A 27 -2.80 12.78 4.02
C GLY A 27 -4.28 13.12 4.23
N GLN A 28 -4.60 14.38 4.46
CA GLN A 28 -5.98 14.82 4.58
C GLN A 28 -6.73 14.65 3.25
N GLU A 29 -6.17 15.11 2.14
CA GLU A 29 -6.81 15.01 0.83
C GLU A 29 -6.83 13.56 0.32
N TRP A 30 -5.86 12.73 0.71
CA TRP A 30 -5.85 11.30 0.38
C TRP A 30 -7.14 10.60 0.83
N ASP A 31 -7.60 10.86 2.02
CA ASP A 31 -8.83 10.25 2.54
C ASP A 31 -10.08 10.64 1.73
N GLU A 32 -10.08 11.85 1.16
CA GLU A 32 -11.20 12.42 0.41
C GLU A 32 -11.16 12.05 -1.10
N ALA A 33 -9.98 12.13 -1.72
CA ALA A 33 -9.81 12.11 -3.17
C ALA A 33 -9.16 10.83 -3.74
N LYS A 34 -8.61 9.95 -2.91
CA LYS A 34 -7.87 8.77 -3.41
C LYS A 34 -8.65 7.87 -4.36
N GLN A 35 -9.98 7.76 -4.19
CA GLN A 35 -10.81 6.93 -5.08
C GLN A 35 -10.85 7.52 -6.49
N GLU A 36 -10.93 8.85 -6.60
CA GLU A 36 -10.89 9.56 -7.88
C GLU A 36 -9.51 9.38 -8.55
N TRP A 37 -8.43 9.55 -7.79
CA TRP A 37 -7.07 9.36 -8.32
C TRP A 37 -6.78 7.93 -8.74
N VAL A 38 -7.27 6.95 -7.97
CA VAL A 38 -7.19 5.51 -8.32
C VAL A 38 -7.93 5.25 -9.62
N GLN A 39 -9.17 5.76 -9.76
CA GLN A 39 -9.97 5.54 -10.95
C GLN A 39 -9.35 6.19 -12.19
N GLU A 40 -8.80 7.40 -12.05
CA GLU A 40 -8.07 8.08 -13.13
C GLU A 40 -6.86 7.26 -13.60
N PHE A 41 -6.07 6.73 -12.64
CA PHE A 41 -4.97 5.84 -12.97
C PHE A 41 -5.45 4.57 -13.68
N VAL A 42 -6.47 3.89 -13.14
CA VAL A 42 -7.03 2.65 -13.70
C VAL A 42 -7.50 2.87 -15.15
N ASP A 43 -8.22 3.95 -15.40
CA ASP A 43 -8.70 4.28 -16.74
C ASP A 43 -7.55 4.59 -17.72
N GLY A 44 -6.53 5.30 -17.28
CA GLY A 44 -5.30 5.54 -18.04
C GLY A 44 -4.55 4.24 -18.34
N PHE A 45 -4.38 3.38 -17.34
CA PHE A 45 -3.72 2.09 -17.45
C PHE A 45 -4.46 1.15 -18.43
N ARG A 46 -5.79 1.08 -18.36
CA ARG A 46 -6.62 0.30 -19.29
C ARG A 46 -6.43 0.76 -20.73
N LYS A 47 -6.43 2.08 -20.98
CA LYS A 47 -6.15 2.64 -22.30
C LYS A 47 -4.77 2.25 -22.80
N TRP A 48 -3.79 2.29 -21.91
CA TRP A 48 -2.41 1.89 -22.21
C TRP A 48 -2.30 0.39 -22.53
N CYS A 49 -2.97 -0.48 -21.79
CA CYS A 49 -3.03 -1.91 -22.09
C CYS A 49 -3.61 -2.21 -23.49
N LYS A 50 -4.59 -1.44 -23.96
CA LYS A 50 -5.11 -1.56 -25.35
C LYS A 50 -4.04 -1.26 -26.37
N VAL A 51 -3.30 -0.16 -26.20
CA VAL A 51 -2.18 0.21 -27.09
C VAL A 51 -1.11 -0.90 -27.12
N ILE A 52 -0.73 -1.43 -25.97
CA ILE A 52 0.21 -2.56 -25.87
C ILE A 52 -0.34 -3.77 -26.65
N ARG A 53 -1.60 -4.14 -26.41
CA ARG A 53 -2.21 -5.30 -27.07
C ARG A 53 -2.28 -5.15 -28.59
N GLU A 54 -2.54 -3.95 -29.11
CA GLU A 54 -2.49 -3.66 -30.53
C GLU A 54 -1.08 -3.86 -31.12
N GLN A 55 -0.04 -3.46 -30.39
CA GLN A 55 1.36 -3.70 -30.78
C GLN A 55 1.68 -5.20 -30.80
N GLN A 56 1.19 -5.95 -29.82
CA GLN A 56 1.36 -7.41 -29.77
C GLN A 56 0.66 -8.11 -30.95
N LEU A 57 -0.60 -7.75 -31.22
CA LEU A 57 -1.38 -8.31 -32.31
C LEU A 57 -0.75 -8.01 -33.70
N SER A 58 -0.10 -6.86 -33.83
CA SER A 58 0.61 -6.49 -35.08
C SER A 58 2.01 -7.14 -35.20
N GLY A 59 2.44 -7.92 -34.22
CA GLY A 59 3.77 -8.56 -34.16
C GLY A 59 4.93 -7.60 -33.90
N LYS A 60 4.64 -6.34 -33.52
CA LYS A 60 5.66 -5.35 -33.16
C LYS A 60 6.18 -5.50 -31.75
N LYS A 61 5.42 -6.15 -30.87
CA LYS A 61 5.81 -6.42 -29.49
C LYS A 61 5.48 -7.86 -29.10
N GLY A 62 6.40 -8.48 -28.35
CA GLY A 62 6.21 -9.82 -27.79
C GLY A 62 5.56 -9.77 -26.38
N SER A 63 5.70 -10.87 -25.63
CA SER A 63 5.28 -10.93 -24.23
C SER A 63 6.07 -9.94 -23.36
N LEU A 64 5.37 -9.30 -22.43
CA LEU A 64 5.97 -8.31 -21.54
C LEU A 64 6.53 -8.94 -20.26
N GLY A 65 7.72 -8.51 -19.86
CA GLY A 65 8.28 -8.74 -18.53
C GLY A 65 7.99 -7.59 -17.56
N PHE A 66 7.93 -6.34 -18.10
CA PHE A 66 7.85 -5.15 -17.26
C PHE A 66 6.93 -4.08 -17.84
N ILE A 67 6.25 -3.36 -16.92
CA ILE A 67 5.76 -2.00 -17.15
C ILE A 67 6.40 -1.11 -16.10
N THR A 68 7.16 -0.08 -16.53
CA THR A 68 7.85 0.84 -15.63
C THR A 68 7.27 2.24 -15.72
N TYR A 69 7.07 2.87 -14.57
CA TYR A 69 6.72 4.28 -14.41
C TYR A 69 7.93 5.01 -13.86
N SER A 70 8.64 5.75 -14.69
CA SER A 70 9.90 6.40 -14.35
C SER A 70 9.74 7.90 -14.17
N MET A 71 9.93 8.39 -12.95
CA MET A 71 9.95 9.83 -12.64
C MET A 71 11.06 10.52 -13.41
N LEU A 72 10.74 11.60 -14.14
CA LEU A 72 11.69 12.42 -14.88
C LEU A 72 12.06 13.68 -14.10
N ARG A 73 13.21 13.71 -13.43
CA ARG A 73 13.69 14.90 -12.68
C ARG A 73 13.82 16.13 -13.57
N THR A 74 14.16 15.96 -14.85
CA THR A 74 14.22 17.06 -15.83
C THR A 74 12.87 17.71 -16.09
N ASP A 75 11.79 16.90 -16.10
CA ASP A 75 10.43 17.40 -16.26
C ASP A 75 9.97 18.13 -15.00
N ILE A 76 10.26 17.58 -13.82
CA ILE A 76 9.96 18.24 -12.54
C ILE A 76 10.67 19.62 -12.45
N ALA A 77 11.94 19.70 -12.86
CA ALA A 77 12.67 20.96 -12.88
C ALA A 77 12.02 22.00 -13.83
N GLN A 78 11.30 21.55 -14.86
CA GLN A 78 10.56 22.39 -15.81
C GLN A 78 9.09 22.60 -15.42
N GLY A 79 8.67 22.19 -14.21
CA GLY A 79 7.29 22.32 -13.74
C GLY A 79 6.30 21.32 -14.37
N ARG A 80 6.81 20.24 -14.98
CA ARG A 80 6.00 19.15 -15.52
C ARG A 80 6.13 17.92 -14.62
N ALA A 81 5.01 17.36 -14.21
CA ALA A 81 4.96 16.19 -13.29
C ALA A 81 4.76 14.89 -14.04
N ARG A 82 5.57 14.59 -15.06
CA ARG A 82 5.39 13.42 -15.92
C ARG A 82 6.30 12.26 -15.52
N TYR A 83 5.71 11.08 -15.61
CA TYR A 83 6.42 9.80 -15.57
C TYR A 83 6.52 9.25 -16.99
N LEU A 84 7.70 8.83 -17.42
CA LEU A 84 7.85 8.01 -18.60
C LEU A 84 7.31 6.62 -18.29
N VAL A 85 6.37 6.14 -19.10
CA VAL A 85 5.82 4.78 -18.98
C VAL A 85 6.40 3.93 -20.12
N GLN A 86 7.04 2.83 -19.77
CA GLN A 86 7.64 1.91 -20.73
C GLN A 86 7.14 0.49 -20.49
N ALA A 87 6.61 -0.16 -21.54
CA ALA A 87 6.28 -1.58 -21.52
C ALA A 87 7.36 -2.35 -22.27
N SER A 88 8.11 -3.17 -21.54
CA SER A 88 9.31 -3.86 -22.00
C SER A 88 9.14 -5.38 -21.90
N ASP A 89 9.88 -6.11 -22.72
CA ASP A 89 10.03 -7.56 -22.62
C ASP A 89 10.86 -7.98 -21.37
N SER A 90 11.24 -9.25 -21.30
CA SER A 90 12.02 -9.78 -20.16
C SER A 90 13.44 -9.24 -20.08
N SER A 91 13.97 -8.56 -21.11
CA SER A 91 15.26 -7.89 -21.08
C SER A 91 15.23 -6.52 -20.37
N TRP A 92 14.03 -6.03 -20.00
CA TRP A 92 13.76 -4.82 -19.23
C TRP A 92 14.41 -3.55 -19.82
N LEU A 93 15.45 -3.02 -19.16
CA LEU A 93 16.18 -1.80 -19.58
C LEU A 93 16.94 -2.00 -20.90
N PHE A 94 17.15 -3.24 -21.34
CA PHE A 94 17.82 -3.61 -22.57
C PHE A 94 16.86 -3.91 -23.73
N ASP A 95 15.55 -3.76 -23.52
CA ASP A 95 14.57 -3.86 -24.60
C ASP A 95 14.82 -2.75 -25.62
N ALA A 96 15.14 -3.12 -26.87
CA ALA A 96 15.49 -2.17 -27.92
C ALA A 96 14.29 -1.34 -28.42
N GLU A 97 13.07 -1.84 -28.23
CA GLU A 97 11.83 -1.23 -28.73
C GLU A 97 10.72 -1.30 -27.67
N PRO A 98 10.88 -0.61 -26.51
CA PRO A 98 9.82 -0.54 -25.52
C PRO A 98 8.62 0.24 -26.09
N VAL A 99 7.41 -0.14 -25.70
CA VAL A 99 6.23 0.71 -25.97
C VAL A 99 6.24 1.83 -24.96
N GLU A 100 6.23 3.10 -25.43
CA GLU A 100 6.40 4.27 -24.56
C GLU A 100 5.14 5.13 -24.46
N GLY A 101 4.97 5.77 -23.33
CA GLY A 101 3.92 6.74 -23.05
C GLY A 101 4.24 7.59 -21.83
N TYR A 102 3.26 8.36 -21.36
CA TYR A 102 3.43 9.20 -20.20
C TYR A 102 2.23 9.08 -19.26
N TYR A 103 2.54 9.11 -17.96
CA TYR A 103 1.56 9.28 -16.90
C TYR A 103 1.74 10.65 -16.25
N ASP A 104 0.64 11.37 -16.03
CA ASP A 104 0.64 12.68 -15.39
C ASP A 104 0.49 12.54 -13.87
N GLY A 105 1.51 12.98 -13.13
CA GLY A 105 1.53 12.98 -11.67
C GLY A 105 1.16 14.33 -11.06
N LEU A 106 0.59 15.27 -11.81
CA LEU A 106 0.33 16.64 -11.36
C LEU A 106 -0.50 16.70 -10.07
N TRP A 107 -1.46 15.78 -9.90
CA TRP A 107 -2.29 15.68 -8.70
C TRP A 107 -1.44 15.59 -7.41
N ALA A 108 -0.27 14.95 -7.47
CA ALA A 108 0.66 14.82 -6.34
C ALA A 108 1.69 15.97 -6.32
N TYR A 109 2.26 16.33 -7.48
CA TYR A 109 3.36 17.29 -7.54
C TYR A 109 2.95 18.75 -7.28
N ARG A 110 1.66 19.09 -7.31
CA ARG A 110 1.16 20.39 -6.83
C ARG A 110 1.56 20.68 -5.38
N TYR A 111 1.71 19.64 -4.54
CA TYR A 111 2.19 19.80 -3.15
C TYR A 111 3.67 20.13 -3.07
N LEU A 112 4.47 19.69 -4.04
CA LEU A 112 5.87 20.09 -4.14
C LEU A 112 5.99 21.61 -4.46
N ASP A 113 5.10 22.14 -5.28
CA ASP A 113 5.06 23.58 -5.59
C ASP A 113 4.61 24.37 -4.36
N LEU A 114 3.62 23.90 -3.62
CA LEU A 114 3.21 24.49 -2.33
C LEU A 114 4.37 24.48 -1.30
N LEU A 115 5.13 23.38 -1.21
CA LEU A 115 6.31 23.30 -0.36
C LEU A 115 7.37 24.33 -0.80
N ALA A 116 7.64 24.44 -2.10
CA ALA A 116 8.60 25.41 -2.64
C ALA A 116 8.24 26.87 -2.29
N ASP A 117 6.96 27.23 -2.38
CA ASP A 117 6.48 28.57 -2.01
C ASP A 117 6.62 28.83 -0.51
N ARG A 118 6.30 27.86 0.35
CA ARG A 118 6.49 27.95 1.81
C ARG A 118 7.96 28.08 2.19
N LEU A 119 8.85 27.27 1.59
CA LEU A 119 10.29 27.36 1.80
C LEU A 119 10.86 28.72 1.33
N LYS A 120 10.35 29.28 0.23
CA LYS A 120 10.69 30.59 -0.24
C LYS A 120 10.27 31.68 0.75
N LEU A 121 9.10 31.54 1.38
CA LEU A 121 8.64 32.43 2.43
C LEU A 121 9.54 32.34 3.67
N ALA A 122 9.79 31.13 4.16
CA ALA A 122 10.64 30.85 5.32
C ALA A 122 12.08 31.35 5.10
N SER A 123 12.62 31.29 3.87
CA SER A 123 13.97 31.74 3.56
C SER A 123 14.21 33.24 3.81
N ARG A 124 13.16 34.05 3.84
CA ARG A 124 13.25 35.51 4.11
C ARG A 124 13.81 35.82 5.49
N GLU A 125 13.57 34.96 6.48
CA GLU A 125 14.08 35.09 7.84
C GLU A 125 15.60 34.95 7.90
N TYR A 126 16.21 34.32 6.90
CA TYR A 126 17.66 34.07 6.81
C TYR A 126 18.45 35.14 6.05
N LYS A 127 17.85 36.33 5.85
CA LYS A 127 18.53 37.56 5.36
C LYS A 127 19.42 37.31 4.14
N GLY A 128 19.00 36.54 3.16
CA GLY A 128 19.72 36.27 1.93
C GLY A 128 20.79 35.16 2.01
N ALA A 129 20.96 34.47 3.13
CA ALA A 129 21.84 33.29 3.22
C ALA A 129 21.32 32.09 2.42
N VAL A 130 19.98 32.02 2.20
CA VAL A 130 19.32 30.99 1.40
C VAL A 130 18.94 31.59 0.04
N HIS A 131 19.64 31.20 -1.01
CA HIS A 131 19.44 31.73 -2.37
C HIS A 131 18.47 30.86 -3.17
N SER A 132 17.94 31.38 -4.28
CA SER A 132 17.03 30.69 -5.19
C SER A 132 17.60 29.32 -5.68
N ALA A 133 18.90 29.28 -5.97
CA ALA A 133 19.56 28.03 -6.37
C ALA A 133 19.57 26.94 -5.26
N HIS A 134 19.64 27.37 -3.97
CA HIS A 134 19.48 26.44 -2.85
C HIS A 134 18.06 25.91 -2.80
N LEU A 135 17.05 26.79 -2.94
CA LEU A 135 15.63 26.39 -2.90
C LEU A 135 15.28 25.43 -4.03
N GLU A 136 15.77 25.67 -5.25
CA GLU A 136 15.53 24.77 -6.38
C GLU A 136 16.16 23.37 -6.15
N ARG A 137 17.39 23.33 -5.65
CA ARG A 137 18.05 22.06 -5.29
C ARG A 137 17.27 21.32 -4.19
N ILE A 138 16.75 22.04 -3.19
CA ILE A 138 15.93 21.49 -2.12
C ILE A 138 14.63 20.95 -2.71
N ARG A 139 13.92 21.71 -3.55
CA ARG A 139 12.70 21.30 -4.23
C ARG A 139 12.88 19.98 -4.97
N LEU A 140 13.94 19.85 -5.78
CA LEU A 140 14.23 18.60 -6.50
C LEU A 140 14.57 17.42 -5.57
N ARG A 141 15.21 17.69 -4.41
CA ARG A 141 15.45 16.65 -3.39
C ARG A 141 14.18 16.23 -2.70
N GLU A 142 13.29 17.16 -2.37
CA GLU A 142 12.02 16.89 -1.70
C GLU A 142 11.02 16.15 -2.62
N ALA A 143 11.21 16.18 -3.94
CA ALA A 143 10.41 15.46 -4.91
C ALA A 143 10.30 13.95 -4.61
N VAL A 144 11.30 13.34 -3.95
CA VAL A 144 11.27 11.93 -3.55
C VAL A 144 10.12 11.61 -2.59
N HIS A 145 9.72 12.55 -1.74
CA HIS A 145 8.60 12.34 -0.82
C HIS A 145 7.27 12.31 -1.56
N ILE A 146 7.10 13.16 -2.57
CA ILE A 146 5.94 13.13 -3.47
C ILE A 146 5.94 11.87 -4.33
N HIS A 147 7.09 11.49 -4.86
CA HIS A 147 7.24 10.24 -5.61
C HIS A 147 6.75 9.01 -4.81
N ARG A 148 7.08 8.91 -3.53
CA ARG A 148 6.61 7.83 -2.65
C ARG A 148 5.07 7.82 -2.49
N VAL A 149 4.42 8.97 -2.53
CA VAL A 149 2.94 9.06 -2.55
C VAL A 149 2.38 8.48 -3.85
N VAL A 150 3.00 8.81 -4.98
CA VAL A 150 2.63 8.25 -6.30
C VAL A 150 2.82 6.74 -6.32
N VAL A 151 3.93 6.22 -5.77
CA VAL A 151 4.17 4.77 -5.61
C VAL A 151 3.03 4.12 -4.82
N SER A 152 2.61 4.74 -3.70
CA SER A 152 1.52 4.23 -2.87
C SER A 152 0.18 4.20 -3.63
N LEU A 153 -0.13 5.24 -4.43
CA LEU A 153 -1.34 5.28 -5.23
C LEU A 153 -1.33 4.19 -6.31
N ILE A 154 -0.24 4.08 -7.06
CA ILE A 154 -0.15 3.09 -8.14
C ILE A 154 -0.26 1.67 -7.58
N ARG A 155 0.38 1.39 -6.42
CA ARG A 155 0.25 0.08 -5.75
C ARG A 155 -1.21 -0.22 -5.39
N LEU A 156 -1.92 0.75 -4.83
CA LEU A 156 -3.34 0.63 -4.52
C LEU A 156 -4.17 0.41 -5.79
N ALA A 157 -3.95 1.22 -6.82
CA ALA A 157 -4.69 1.16 -8.07
C ALA A 157 -4.47 -0.16 -8.83
N MET A 158 -3.30 -0.79 -8.70
CA MET A 158 -3.01 -2.08 -9.33
C MET A 158 -3.87 -3.23 -8.79
N LEU A 159 -4.46 -3.11 -7.60
CA LEU A 159 -5.43 -4.09 -7.09
C LEU A 159 -6.64 -4.21 -8.01
N GLU A 160 -7.14 -3.09 -8.54
CA GLU A 160 -8.24 -3.03 -9.48
C GLU A 160 -7.76 -3.18 -10.93
N ALA A 161 -6.74 -2.42 -11.32
CA ALA A 161 -6.21 -2.38 -12.68
C ALA A 161 -5.80 -3.76 -13.19
N SER A 162 -5.24 -4.60 -12.32
CA SER A 162 -4.82 -5.97 -12.66
C SER A 162 -5.99 -6.92 -12.97
N GLN A 163 -7.20 -6.62 -12.51
CA GLN A 163 -8.40 -7.41 -12.78
C GLN A 163 -9.10 -6.97 -14.08
N SER A 164 -8.67 -5.87 -14.70
CA SER A 164 -9.31 -5.36 -15.90
C SER A 164 -9.16 -6.30 -17.11
N PRO A 165 -10.20 -6.46 -17.96
CA PRO A 165 -10.10 -7.29 -19.15
C PRO A 165 -8.97 -6.86 -20.10
N GLU A 166 -8.69 -5.57 -20.16
CA GLU A 166 -7.63 -5.01 -21.00
C GLU A 166 -6.25 -5.48 -20.53
N PHE A 167 -5.98 -5.47 -19.23
CA PHE A 167 -4.73 -5.98 -18.67
C PHE A 167 -4.62 -7.51 -18.80
N GLN A 168 -5.72 -8.22 -18.61
CA GLN A 168 -5.74 -9.68 -18.78
C GLN A 168 -5.44 -10.08 -20.23
N ALA A 169 -5.86 -9.28 -21.23
CA ALA A 169 -5.60 -9.51 -22.63
C ALA A 169 -4.14 -9.26 -23.08
N VAL A 170 -3.34 -8.54 -22.30
CA VAL A 170 -1.91 -8.31 -22.58
C VAL A 170 -1.14 -9.63 -22.39
N GLU A 171 -0.34 -10.01 -23.37
CA GLU A 171 0.57 -11.16 -23.24
C GLU A 171 1.74 -10.82 -22.32
N LYS A 172 1.94 -11.64 -21.29
CA LYS A 172 2.96 -11.46 -20.28
C LYS A 172 3.94 -12.64 -20.29
N ALA A 173 5.19 -12.38 -19.94
CA ALA A 173 6.17 -13.43 -19.65
C ALA A 173 5.79 -14.19 -18.37
N GLU A 174 6.47 -15.29 -18.07
CA GLU A 174 6.22 -16.08 -16.85
C GLU A 174 6.42 -15.28 -15.56
N VAL A 175 7.36 -14.33 -15.58
CA VAL A 175 7.50 -13.30 -14.53
C VAL A 175 7.18 -11.94 -15.14
N PHE A 176 6.24 -11.24 -14.53
CA PHE A 176 5.82 -9.90 -14.96
C PHE A 176 5.74 -8.97 -13.77
N GLU A 177 6.27 -7.76 -13.93
CA GLU A 177 6.27 -6.74 -12.89
C GLU A 177 5.76 -5.39 -13.39
N VAL A 178 5.02 -4.68 -12.53
CA VAL A 178 4.84 -3.23 -12.65
C VAL A 178 5.73 -2.56 -11.62
N ARG A 179 6.56 -1.64 -12.08
CA ARG A 179 7.55 -0.95 -11.24
C ARG A 179 7.38 0.56 -11.32
N VAL A 180 7.64 1.24 -10.21
CA VAL A 180 7.59 2.71 -10.13
C VAL A 180 8.90 3.21 -9.51
N GLY A 181 9.58 4.15 -10.15
CA GLY A 181 10.87 4.61 -9.67
C GLY A 181 11.36 5.88 -10.34
N GLU A 182 12.65 6.15 -10.22
CA GLU A 182 13.33 7.20 -10.96
C GLU A 182 13.91 6.64 -12.27
N TYR A 183 13.96 7.48 -13.30
CA TYR A 183 14.49 7.05 -14.61
C TYR A 183 15.96 6.64 -14.51
N LEU A 184 16.25 5.40 -14.92
CA LEU A 184 17.57 4.75 -14.86
C LEU A 184 18.19 4.69 -13.46
N ASP A 185 17.35 4.69 -12.41
CA ASP A 185 17.76 4.58 -11.01
C ASP A 185 16.85 3.57 -10.28
N HIS A 186 16.78 3.65 -8.97
CA HIS A 186 16.00 2.73 -8.13
C HIS A 186 14.50 2.75 -8.48
N SER A 187 13.90 1.57 -8.52
CA SER A 187 12.45 1.42 -8.68
C SER A 187 11.90 0.36 -7.73
N GLU A 188 10.69 0.59 -7.22
CA GLU A 188 9.95 -0.36 -6.40
C GLU A 188 9.00 -1.20 -7.25
N CYS A 189 8.90 -2.49 -6.97
CA CYS A 189 7.85 -3.34 -7.50
C CYS A 189 6.52 -3.00 -6.81
N VAL A 190 5.50 -2.63 -7.58
CA VAL A 190 4.16 -2.32 -7.06
C VAL A 190 3.14 -3.41 -7.39
N PHE A 191 3.47 -4.27 -8.35
CA PHE A 191 2.67 -5.43 -8.71
C PHE A 191 3.56 -6.49 -9.36
N ARG A 192 3.38 -7.77 -8.97
CA ARG A 192 4.12 -8.91 -9.54
C ARG A 192 3.19 -10.09 -9.83
N LEU A 193 3.39 -10.71 -10.97
CA LEU A 193 2.91 -12.04 -11.31
C LEU A 193 4.11 -12.96 -11.49
N ASP A 194 4.09 -14.11 -10.84
CA ASP A 194 5.03 -15.20 -11.08
C ASP A 194 4.21 -16.45 -11.43
N LEU A 195 4.19 -16.81 -12.71
CA LEU A 195 3.45 -17.94 -13.25
C LEU A 195 4.32 -19.21 -13.38
N ARG A 196 5.57 -19.14 -12.96
CA ARG A 196 6.47 -20.29 -12.95
C ARG A 196 5.94 -21.34 -11.99
N LYS A 197 6.03 -22.60 -12.41
CA LYS A 197 5.77 -23.70 -11.49
C LYS A 197 6.91 -23.77 -10.47
N ARG A 198 6.61 -23.47 -9.22
CA ARG A 198 7.54 -23.58 -8.09
C ARG A 198 7.10 -24.78 -7.23
N ASP A 199 8.06 -25.56 -6.77
CA ASP A 199 7.79 -26.62 -5.81
C ASP A 199 7.50 -26.04 -4.42
N ALA A 200 6.41 -26.47 -3.78
CA ALA A 200 6.00 -25.93 -2.49
C ALA A 200 7.02 -26.24 -1.38
N GLU A 201 7.70 -27.40 -1.41
CA GLU A 201 8.70 -27.74 -0.40
C GLU A 201 10.00 -26.93 -0.60
N GLU A 202 10.40 -26.65 -1.84
CA GLU A 202 11.50 -25.74 -2.13
C GLU A 202 11.19 -24.33 -1.63
N VAL A 203 9.97 -23.82 -1.86
CA VAL A 203 9.53 -22.52 -1.34
C VAL A 203 9.50 -22.49 0.18
N ARG A 204 8.98 -23.54 0.82
CA ARG A 204 8.99 -23.66 2.30
C ARG A 204 10.42 -23.67 2.86
N SER A 205 11.33 -24.43 2.21
CA SER A 205 12.74 -24.46 2.61
C SER A 205 13.38 -23.09 2.50
N TRP A 206 13.18 -22.41 1.38
CA TRP A 206 13.66 -21.06 1.14
C TRP A 206 13.12 -20.05 2.16
N LEU A 207 11.81 -20.06 2.47
CA LEU A 207 11.23 -19.17 3.48
C LEU A 207 11.76 -19.43 4.90
N ARG A 208 12.24 -20.66 5.19
CA ARG A 208 12.84 -21.01 6.50
C ARG A 208 14.30 -20.54 6.65
N GLU A 209 14.98 -20.22 5.56
CA GLU A 209 16.37 -19.74 5.62
C GLU A 209 16.53 -18.42 6.37
N GLY A 210 15.43 -17.63 6.48
CA GLY A 210 15.36 -16.43 7.31
C GLY A 210 16.24 -15.27 6.83
N ASN A 211 16.52 -15.20 5.53
CA ASN A 211 17.27 -14.08 4.95
C ASN A 211 16.40 -12.82 4.93
N GLU A 212 16.73 -11.82 5.73
CA GLU A 212 15.87 -10.66 6.07
C GLU A 212 15.42 -9.83 4.85
N GLU A 213 16.09 -9.89 3.70
CA GLU A 213 15.82 -9.01 2.55
C GLU A 213 15.21 -9.73 1.33
N ASP A 214 15.14 -11.06 1.32
CA ASP A 214 14.87 -11.83 0.10
C ASP A 214 13.39 -12.11 -0.18
N TYR A 215 12.48 -11.87 0.77
CA TYR A 215 11.08 -12.29 0.66
C TYR A 215 10.09 -11.16 0.34
N ALA A 216 10.54 -9.91 0.39
CA ALA A 216 9.71 -8.76 0.06
C ALA A 216 9.37 -8.74 -1.44
N TYR A 217 8.15 -8.29 -1.76
CA TYR A 217 7.65 -8.16 -3.15
C TYR A 217 7.49 -9.47 -3.92
N GLU A 218 7.47 -10.61 -3.24
CA GLU A 218 7.30 -11.92 -3.88
C GLU A 218 5.83 -12.21 -4.22
N ALA A 219 5.62 -13.11 -5.18
CA ALA A 219 4.29 -13.59 -5.56
C ALA A 219 4.21 -15.11 -5.43
N PHE A 220 3.21 -15.58 -4.69
CA PHE A 220 2.92 -16.99 -4.46
C PHE A 220 1.53 -17.29 -5.01
N HIS A 221 1.40 -18.35 -5.80
CA HIS A 221 0.13 -18.72 -6.41
C HIS A 221 -0.12 -20.21 -6.31
N ALA A 222 -1.32 -20.59 -5.85
CA ALA A 222 -1.83 -21.96 -5.78
C ALA A 222 -0.87 -22.93 -5.07
N MET A 223 -0.28 -22.50 -3.93
CA MET A 223 0.69 -23.29 -3.17
C MET A 223 0.11 -23.75 -1.84
N ASP A 224 0.47 -24.95 -1.42
CA ASP A 224 0.28 -25.39 -0.06
C ASP A 224 1.52 -25.03 0.78
N LEU A 225 1.36 -23.99 1.58
CA LEU A 225 2.34 -23.46 2.53
C LEU A 225 1.83 -23.60 3.96
N SER A 226 0.91 -24.55 4.23
CA SER A 226 0.33 -24.78 5.56
C SER A 226 1.38 -25.22 6.59
N GLU A 227 1.10 -24.97 7.87
CA GLU A 227 1.94 -25.33 9.03
C GLU A 227 3.37 -24.73 8.99
N GLY A 228 3.60 -23.71 8.14
CA GLY A 228 4.89 -23.01 8.07
C GLY A 228 5.15 -22.18 9.32
N ASP A 229 6.40 -22.19 9.81
CA ASP A 229 6.85 -21.29 10.89
C ASP A 229 7.75 -20.22 10.30
N TRP A 230 7.20 -19.03 10.13
CA TRP A 230 7.86 -17.85 9.55
C TRP A 230 7.79 -16.67 10.51
N ALA A 231 8.07 -16.92 11.79
CA ALA A 231 8.13 -15.86 12.78
C ALA A 231 9.24 -14.85 12.42
N GLY A 232 8.92 -13.55 12.52
CA GLY A 232 9.86 -12.46 12.21
C GLY A 232 10.10 -12.20 10.72
N ILE A 233 9.48 -12.95 9.82
CA ILE A 233 9.70 -12.82 8.36
C ILE A 233 9.29 -11.45 7.83
N ASP A 234 10.06 -10.92 6.88
CA ASP A 234 9.70 -9.73 6.12
C ASP A 234 9.13 -10.09 4.75
N LEU A 235 7.81 -10.05 4.65
CA LEU A 235 7.03 -10.30 3.42
C LEU A 235 6.36 -9.01 2.91
N ARG A 236 6.91 -7.84 3.26
CA ARG A 236 6.30 -6.56 2.81
C ARG A 236 5.99 -6.58 1.32
N TYR A 237 4.77 -6.17 0.96
CA TYR A 237 4.28 -6.07 -0.41
C TYR A 237 4.24 -7.37 -1.20
N SER A 238 4.39 -8.53 -0.55
CA SER A 238 4.24 -9.82 -1.19
C SER A 238 2.77 -10.17 -1.43
N ALA A 239 2.50 -11.00 -2.43
CA ALA A 239 1.16 -11.40 -2.81
C ALA A 239 0.98 -12.92 -2.73
N PHE A 240 -0.06 -13.35 -2.04
CA PHE A 240 -0.51 -14.74 -1.94
C PHE A 240 -1.87 -14.85 -2.61
N ARG A 241 -2.00 -15.70 -3.61
CA ARG A 241 -3.24 -15.95 -4.35
C ARG A 241 -3.54 -17.44 -4.37
N ASP A 242 -4.76 -17.81 -3.99
CA ASP A 242 -5.22 -19.23 -3.96
C ASP A 242 -4.29 -20.16 -3.14
N CYS A 243 -3.59 -19.61 -2.14
CA CYS A 243 -2.65 -20.38 -1.32
C CYS A 243 -3.32 -20.95 -0.06
N CYS A 244 -2.84 -22.14 0.36
CA CYS A 244 -3.17 -22.71 1.67
C CYS A 244 -2.05 -22.39 2.66
N LEU A 245 -2.39 -21.66 3.73
CA LEU A 245 -1.48 -21.27 4.82
C LEU A 245 -2.11 -21.59 6.18
N SER A 246 -2.97 -22.64 6.23
CA SER A 246 -3.63 -23.08 7.44
C SER A 246 -2.60 -23.41 8.53
N ASN A 247 -2.84 -22.97 9.77
CA ASN A 247 -1.97 -23.14 10.93
C ASN A 247 -0.54 -22.58 10.80
N SER A 248 -0.27 -21.71 9.82
CA SER A 248 1.04 -21.09 9.67
C SER A 248 1.27 -19.97 10.69
N ARG A 249 2.53 -19.72 11.05
CA ARG A 249 2.93 -18.73 12.04
C ARG A 249 3.70 -17.59 11.39
N PHE A 250 3.15 -16.37 11.49
CA PHE A 250 3.75 -15.11 11.04
C PHE A 250 4.02 -14.16 12.23
N LEU A 251 4.22 -14.72 13.43
CA LEU A 251 4.42 -13.98 14.66
C LEU A 251 5.53 -12.92 14.49
N ASP A 252 5.28 -11.66 14.93
CA ASP A 252 6.23 -10.54 14.84
C ASP A 252 6.70 -10.23 13.38
N GLY A 253 6.00 -10.69 12.36
CA GLY A 253 6.36 -10.49 10.95
C GLY A 253 6.12 -9.08 10.43
N VAL A 254 6.87 -8.68 9.40
CA VAL A 254 6.65 -7.44 8.63
C VAL A 254 5.83 -7.78 7.39
N LEU A 255 4.52 -7.56 7.47
CA LEU A 255 3.53 -7.92 6.46
C LEU A 255 2.84 -6.67 5.87
N ILE A 256 3.54 -5.54 5.86
CA ILE A 256 3.05 -4.26 5.36
C ILE A 256 2.69 -4.38 3.89
N GLY A 257 1.46 -4.00 3.54
CA GLY A 257 0.99 -3.98 2.15
C GLY A 257 0.90 -5.35 1.48
N THR A 258 0.92 -6.44 2.26
CA THR A 258 0.73 -7.79 1.72
C THR A 258 -0.67 -7.96 1.14
N LEU A 259 -0.77 -8.73 0.06
CA LEU A 259 -2.02 -9.08 -0.60
C LEU A 259 -2.31 -10.57 -0.38
N TRP A 260 -3.44 -10.87 0.28
CA TRP A 260 -3.96 -12.22 0.47
C TRP A 260 -5.30 -12.33 -0.25
N GLN A 261 -5.34 -13.10 -1.30
CA GLN A 261 -6.50 -13.21 -2.19
C GLN A 261 -6.96 -14.66 -2.27
N GLU A 262 -8.22 -14.95 -1.87
CA GLU A 262 -8.81 -16.30 -1.87
C GLU A 262 -7.93 -17.35 -1.15
N CYS A 263 -7.21 -16.92 -0.11
CA CYS A 263 -6.32 -17.81 0.65
C CYS A 263 -7.05 -18.53 1.79
N ARG A 264 -6.55 -19.71 2.13
CA ARG A 264 -6.93 -20.43 3.35
C ARG A 264 -5.91 -20.15 4.44
N LEU A 265 -6.38 -19.56 5.54
CA LEU A 265 -5.58 -19.07 6.66
C LEU A 265 -6.17 -19.53 8.01
N ASP A 266 -7.01 -20.58 8.00
CA ASP A 266 -7.64 -21.12 9.20
C ASP A 266 -6.58 -21.48 10.26
N GLY A 267 -6.75 -20.98 11.49
CA GLY A 267 -5.80 -21.18 12.58
C GLY A 267 -4.43 -20.49 12.42
N ALA A 268 -4.21 -19.72 11.37
CA ALA A 268 -2.94 -19.00 11.19
C ALA A 268 -2.71 -17.94 12.30
N ASN A 269 -1.45 -17.69 12.64
CA ASN A 269 -1.07 -16.79 13.73
C ASN A 269 -0.26 -15.60 13.23
N PHE A 270 -0.88 -14.41 13.21
CA PHE A 270 -0.29 -13.12 12.86
C PHE A 270 0.02 -12.25 14.09
N ALA A 271 0.01 -12.79 15.31
CA ALA A 271 0.14 -11.98 16.52
C ALA A 271 1.39 -11.08 16.47
N TYR A 272 1.21 -9.81 16.91
CA TYR A 272 2.22 -8.76 16.99
C TYR A 272 2.85 -8.32 15.66
N SER A 273 2.40 -8.81 14.52
CA SER A 273 2.92 -8.43 13.20
C SER A 273 2.53 -7.02 12.79
N LEU A 274 3.33 -6.43 11.90
CA LEU A 274 3.07 -5.15 11.24
C LEU A 274 2.27 -5.43 9.96
N ILE A 275 0.97 -5.09 9.95
CA ILE A 275 0.05 -5.39 8.85
C ILE A 275 -0.56 -4.13 8.20
N SER A 276 0.05 -2.96 8.38
CA SER A 276 -0.44 -1.72 7.78
C SER A 276 -0.65 -1.87 6.28
N SER A 277 -1.78 -1.42 5.74
CA SER A 277 -2.15 -1.57 4.33
C SER A 277 -2.19 -3.01 3.82
N ALA A 278 -2.29 -4.02 4.68
CA ALA A 278 -2.50 -5.40 4.24
C ALA A 278 -3.95 -5.62 3.77
N TYR A 279 -4.12 -6.45 2.74
CA TYR A 279 -5.41 -6.78 2.13
C TYR A 279 -5.67 -8.27 2.23
N PHE A 280 -6.72 -8.65 2.97
CA PHE A 280 -7.23 -10.02 3.07
C PHE A 280 -8.60 -10.06 2.39
N SER A 281 -8.63 -10.35 1.09
CA SER A 281 -9.85 -10.34 0.30
C SER A 281 -10.35 -11.75 0.01
N GLY A 282 -11.60 -12.06 0.36
CA GLY A 282 -12.21 -13.37 0.12
C GLY A 282 -11.53 -14.52 0.86
N CYS A 283 -10.71 -14.25 1.88
CA CYS A 283 -9.95 -15.28 2.59
C CYS A 283 -10.80 -16.09 3.58
N PHE A 284 -10.47 -17.38 3.73
CA PHE A 284 -11.03 -18.25 4.73
C PHE A 284 -10.11 -18.29 5.95
N MET A 285 -10.49 -17.59 7.04
CA MET A 285 -9.63 -17.31 8.21
C MET A 285 -10.32 -17.62 9.57
N PRO A 286 -11.08 -18.72 9.72
CA PRO A 286 -11.67 -19.02 11.02
C PRO A 286 -10.57 -19.29 12.06
N SER A 287 -10.80 -18.82 13.29
CA SER A 287 -9.89 -18.98 14.42
C SER A 287 -8.48 -18.44 14.19
N THR A 288 -8.29 -17.54 13.24
CA THR A 288 -7.01 -16.86 12.98
C THR A 288 -6.69 -15.89 14.12
N VAL A 289 -5.40 -15.81 14.50
CA VAL A 289 -4.95 -14.98 15.61
C VAL A 289 -4.30 -13.69 15.08
N PHE A 290 -4.95 -12.54 15.33
CA PHE A 290 -4.47 -11.18 15.06
C PHE A 290 -4.18 -10.40 16.36
N ARG A 291 -3.85 -11.08 17.45
CA ARG A 291 -3.60 -10.46 18.75
C ARG A 291 -2.44 -9.47 18.69
N GLY A 292 -2.70 -8.23 19.11
CA GLY A 292 -1.66 -7.19 19.22
C GLY A 292 -1.06 -6.72 17.89
N VAL A 293 -1.62 -7.11 16.74
CA VAL A 293 -1.15 -6.65 15.42
C VAL A 293 -1.15 -5.12 15.33
N GLN A 294 -0.28 -4.58 14.49
CA GLN A 294 -0.14 -3.15 14.23
C GLN A 294 -0.53 -2.84 12.78
N GLY A 295 -1.74 -2.35 12.59
CA GLY A 295 -2.28 -1.90 11.30
C GLY A 295 -2.45 -0.38 11.28
N LYS A 296 -1.34 0.36 11.37
CA LYS A 296 -1.35 1.83 11.39
C LYS A 296 -1.99 2.38 10.12
N ARG A 297 -2.75 3.48 10.27
CA ARG A 297 -3.33 4.26 9.18
C ARG A 297 -2.82 5.70 9.25
N GLY A 298 -2.72 6.35 8.09
CA GLY A 298 -2.35 7.75 7.98
C GLY A 298 -0.93 7.97 7.48
N VAL A 299 -0.50 9.22 7.49
CA VAL A 299 0.84 9.64 7.04
C VAL A 299 1.83 9.42 8.17
N LEU A 300 2.89 8.68 7.91
CA LEU A 300 3.97 8.44 8.87
C LEU A 300 5.29 8.96 8.30
N PRO A 301 6.04 9.78 9.05
CA PRO A 301 7.34 10.29 8.63
C PRO A 301 8.45 9.27 8.90
N PHE A 302 8.36 8.07 8.29
CA PHE A 302 9.42 7.05 8.43
C PHE A 302 10.29 7.01 7.18
N ASP A 303 11.61 7.08 7.35
CA ASP A 303 12.56 6.75 6.30
C ASP A 303 12.44 5.24 5.97
N GLY A 304 12.29 4.94 4.68
CA GLY A 304 12.21 3.56 4.17
C GLY A 304 10.81 2.95 4.03
N PHE A 305 9.73 3.62 4.50
CA PHE A 305 8.35 3.19 4.29
C PHE A 305 7.55 4.20 3.47
N PRO A 306 6.46 3.79 2.80
CA PRO A 306 5.59 4.75 2.14
C PRO A 306 5.04 5.75 3.16
N PRO A 307 4.87 7.01 2.77
CA PRO A 307 4.40 8.06 3.68
C PRO A 307 2.94 7.86 4.09
N ILE A 308 2.17 7.08 3.33
CA ILE A 308 0.73 6.90 3.54
C ILE A 308 0.41 5.43 3.68
N PHE A 309 -0.29 5.08 4.77
CA PHE A 309 -0.85 3.77 5.00
C PHE A 309 -2.38 3.83 5.00
N ASP A 310 -3.02 2.95 4.27
CA ASP A 310 -4.44 2.69 4.41
C ASP A 310 -4.73 1.77 5.61
N GLY A 311 -5.99 1.76 6.06
CA GLY A 311 -6.46 0.78 7.02
C GLY A 311 -6.37 -0.64 6.44
N VAL A 312 -6.13 -1.61 7.31
CA VAL A 312 -6.13 -3.04 6.93
C VAL A 312 -7.50 -3.43 6.39
N ARG A 313 -7.57 -4.27 5.38
CA ARG A 313 -8.83 -4.66 4.74
C ARG A 313 -9.07 -6.16 4.85
N PHE A 314 -10.27 -6.52 5.29
CA PHE A 314 -10.76 -7.89 5.48
C PHE A 314 -12.07 -8.13 4.72
N GLU A 315 -12.31 -7.42 3.64
CA GLU A 315 -13.57 -7.42 2.91
C GLU A 315 -13.98 -8.81 2.42
N GLY A 316 -15.22 -9.19 2.73
CA GLY A 316 -15.79 -10.47 2.31
C GLY A 316 -15.14 -11.73 2.90
N SER A 317 -14.22 -11.58 3.84
CA SER A 317 -13.51 -12.72 4.44
C SER A 317 -14.30 -13.40 5.55
N ASN A 318 -14.05 -14.71 5.76
CA ASN A 318 -14.58 -15.46 6.88
C ASN A 318 -13.58 -15.42 8.06
N LEU A 319 -13.93 -14.68 9.09
CA LEU A 319 -13.16 -14.46 10.32
C LEU A 319 -13.87 -15.03 11.56
N THR A 320 -14.67 -16.07 11.38
CA THR A 320 -15.40 -16.71 12.48
C THR A 320 -14.45 -17.14 13.60
N GLY A 321 -14.66 -16.64 14.81
CA GLY A 321 -13.83 -16.93 15.99
C GLY A 321 -12.40 -16.36 15.94
N ALA A 322 -12.11 -15.43 15.04
CA ALA A 322 -10.79 -14.77 14.98
C ALA A 322 -10.50 -13.92 16.23
N ASP A 323 -9.24 -13.92 16.69
CA ASP A 323 -8.81 -13.20 17.89
C ASP A 323 -8.06 -11.91 17.54
N PHE A 324 -8.73 -10.76 17.66
CA PHE A 324 -8.19 -9.42 17.52
C PHE A 324 -7.89 -8.74 18.87
N THR A 325 -7.70 -9.50 19.95
CA THR A 325 -7.42 -8.94 21.27
C THR A 325 -6.25 -7.96 21.23
N ARG A 326 -6.47 -6.71 21.67
CA ARG A 326 -5.49 -5.61 21.68
C ARG A 326 -4.90 -5.28 20.30
N ALA A 327 -5.55 -5.65 19.21
CA ALA A 327 -5.15 -5.26 17.87
C ALA A 327 -5.27 -3.75 17.69
N ASN A 328 -4.32 -3.12 17.02
CA ASN A 328 -4.33 -1.70 16.68
C ASN A 328 -4.69 -1.55 15.19
N LEU A 329 -5.98 -1.36 14.89
CA LEU A 329 -6.55 -1.40 13.55
C LEU A 329 -7.42 -0.17 13.23
N PRO A 330 -6.91 1.07 13.42
CA PRO A 330 -7.68 2.26 13.11
C PRO A 330 -8.02 2.31 11.61
N GLY A 331 -9.30 2.57 11.31
CA GLY A 331 -9.79 2.64 9.94
C GLY A 331 -9.81 1.32 9.17
N ALA A 332 -9.70 0.17 9.87
CA ALA A 332 -9.81 -1.14 9.23
C ALA A 332 -11.17 -1.35 8.55
N VAL A 333 -11.19 -2.12 7.47
CA VAL A 333 -12.38 -2.36 6.67
C VAL A 333 -12.77 -3.84 6.75
N PHE A 334 -13.91 -4.10 7.38
CA PHE A 334 -14.52 -5.43 7.53
C PHE A 334 -15.83 -5.56 6.73
N THR A 335 -15.99 -4.75 5.69
CA THR A 335 -17.23 -4.72 4.90
C THR A 335 -17.60 -6.11 4.37
N GLY A 336 -18.80 -6.60 4.74
CA GLY A 336 -19.29 -7.90 4.31
C GLY A 336 -18.54 -9.11 4.89
N ALA A 337 -17.64 -8.91 5.87
CA ALA A 337 -16.94 -10.01 6.52
C ALA A 337 -17.86 -10.80 7.47
N THR A 338 -17.60 -12.10 7.62
CA THR A 338 -18.22 -12.95 8.65
C THR A 338 -17.33 -12.97 9.88
N LEU A 339 -17.78 -12.36 10.98
CA LEU A 339 -17.05 -12.15 12.24
C LEU A 339 -17.75 -12.81 13.44
N LYS A 340 -18.49 -13.87 13.19
CA LYS A 340 -19.21 -14.63 14.26
C LYS A 340 -18.24 -15.04 15.36
N ASN A 341 -18.59 -14.71 16.62
CA ASN A 341 -17.77 -15.01 17.79
C ASN A 341 -16.32 -14.48 17.72
N ALA A 342 -16.04 -13.46 16.90
CA ALA A 342 -14.73 -12.80 16.86
C ALA A 342 -14.48 -12.01 18.16
N ILE A 343 -13.21 -11.95 18.60
CA ILE A 343 -12.81 -11.33 19.85
C ILE A 343 -12.05 -10.03 19.56
N PHE A 344 -12.64 -8.86 19.90
CA PHE A 344 -12.03 -7.54 19.75
C PHE A 344 -11.65 -6.89 21.08
N ARG A 345 -11.47 -7.67 22.17
CA ARG A 345 -11.17 -7.14 23.50
C ARG A 345 -9.98 -6.18 23.51
N GLY A 346 -10.23 -4.93 23.96
CA GLY A 346 -9.19 -3.91 24.05
C GLY A 346 -8.59 -3.49 22.71
N ALA A 347 -9.22 -3.81 21.58
CA ALA A 347 -8.75 -3.42 20.25
C ALA A 347 -9.00 -1.93 19.98
N ASN A 348 -8.10 -1.26 19.27
CA ASN A 348 -8.32 0.05 18.69
C ASN A 348 -8.91 -0.11 17.29
N LEU A 349 -10.21 0.19 17.17
CA LEU A 349 -11.00 0.12 15.94
C LEU A 349 -11.47 1.49 15.48
N LYS A 350 -10.87 2.58 15.99
CA LYS A 350 -11.28 3.95 15.68
C LYS A 350 -11.47 4.18 14.17
N GLY A 351 -12.70 4.59 13.78
CA GLY A 351 -13.04 4.84 12.39
C GLY A 351 -13.08 3.59 11.49
N ALA A 352 -13.09 2.37 12.06
CA ALA A 352 -13.24 1.14 11.29
C ALA A 352 -14.63 1.05 10.63
N ARG A 353 -14.77 0.18 9.64
CA ARG A 353 -15.99 -0.02 8.87
C ARG A 353 -16.42 -1.48 8.94
N PHE A 354 -17.63 -1.70 9.46
CA PHE A 354 -18.28 -3.01 9.54
C PHE A 354 -19.54 -3.08 8.68
N ASP A 355 -19.61 -2.28 7.62
CA ASP A 355 -20.78 -2.27 6.73
C ASP A 355 -21.14 -3.68 6.28
N LYS A 356 -22.37 -4.14 6.53
CA LYS A 356 -22.89 -5.47 6.17
C LYS A 356 -22.10 -6.66 6.77
N ALA A 357 -21.26 -6.46 7.78
CA ALA A 357 -20.58 -7.54 8.48
C ALA A 357 -21.52 -8.33 9.38
N ASP A 358 -21.26 -9.63 9.54
CA ASP A 358 -21.98 -10.49 10.51
C ASP A 358 -21.12 -10.62 11.79
N LEU A 359 -21.58 -9.93 12.84
CA LEU A 359 -20.89 -9.79 14.13
C LEU A 359 -21.59 -10.58 15.25
N SER A 360 -22.44 -11.57 14.92
CA SER A 360 -23.17 -12.36 15.91
C SER A 360 -22.22 -13.00 16.92
N GLY A 361 -22.39 -12.70 18.21
CA GLY A 361 -21.55 -13.20 19.31
C GLY A 361 -20.14 -12.60 19.35
N ALA A 362 -19.87 -11.51 18.66
CA ALA A 362 -18.56 -10.85 18.71
C ALA A 362 -18.37 -10.10 20.04
N ASP A 363 -17.15 -10.09 20.59
CA ASP A 363 -16.81 -9.51 21.89
C ASP A 363 -15.99 -8.22 21.72
N PHE A 364 -16.61 -7.07 22.00
CA PHE A 364 -15.99 -5.74 21.93
C PHE A 364 -15.61 -5.16 23.31
N GLN A 365 -15.49 -5.99 24.36
CA GLN A 365 -15.15 -5.49 25.70
C GLN A 365 -13.87 -4.64 25.67
N ASP A 366 -13.94 -3.42 26.21
CA ASP A 366 -12.83 -2.46 26.28
C ASP A 366 -12.24 -2.04 24.93
N ALA A 367 -12.93 -2.26 23.80
CA ALA A 367 -12.49 -1.82 22.47
C ALA A 367 -12.79 -0.33 22.24
N ASP A 368 -11.88 0.39 21.60
CA ASP A 368 -12.15 1.75 21.10
C ASP A 368 -12.88 1.68 19.76
N VAL A 369 -14.18 1.91 19.79
CA VAL A 369 -15.08 1.91 18.63
C VAL A 369 -15.47 3.32 18.19
N THR A 370 -14.72 4.35 18.57
CA THR A 370 -14.98 5.74 18.23
C THR A 370 -15.06 5.93 16.72
N GLY A 371 -16.17 6.46 16.22
CA GLY A 371 -16.36 6.75 14.78
C GLY A 371 -16.48 5.53 13.87
N VAL A 372 -16.75 4.35 14.42
CA VAL A 372 -16.98 3.12 13.64
C VAL A 372 -18.29 3.24 12.84
N ASN A 373 -18.24 2.77 11.60
CA ASN A 373 -19.43 2.65 10.75
C ASN A 373 -20.02 1.23 10.84
N TRP A 374 -21.23 1.13 11.35
CA TRP A 374 -21.99 -0.11 11.56
C TRP A 374 -23.13 -0.30 10.55
N ASN A 375 -23.16 0.39 9.42
CA ASN A 375 -24.28 0.37 8.49
C ASN A 375 -24.62 -1.05 8.02
N ASN A 376 -25.87 -1.49 8.32
CA ASN A 376 -26.35 -2.84 7.98
C ASN A 376 -25.48 -3.98 8.55
N ALA A 377 -24.67 -3.74 9.59
CA ALA A 377 -24.01 -4.80 10.33
C ALA A 377 -25.05 -5.62 11.13
N HIS A 378 -24.84 -6.94 11.20
CA HIS A 378 -25.67 -7.82 11.99
C HIS A 378 -25.03 -8.00 13.38
N LEU A 379 -25.65 -7.45 14.41
CA LEU A 379 -25.25 -7.48 15.82
C LEU A 379 -26.32 -8.17 16.65
N ASP A 380 -25.93 -8.85 17.75
CA ASP A 380 -26.88 -9.36 18.73
C ASP A 380 -27.52 -8.22 19.52
N GLU A 381 -28.72 -8.45 20.11
CA GLU A 381 -29.44 -7.40 20.83
C GLU A 381 -28.65 -6.83 22.04
N GLU A 382 -27.81 -7.63 22.66
CA GLU A 382 -26.99 -7.24 23.80
C GLU A 382 -25.83 -6.31 23.36
N ASP A 383 -25.18 -6.62 22.27
CA ASP A 383 -24.10 -5.80 21.67
C ASP A 383 -24.65 -4.49 21.13
N HIS A 384 -25.83 -4.50 20.54
CA HIS A 384 -26.53 -3.28 20.12
C HIS A 384 -26.78 -2.31 21.28
N ARG A 385 -27.06 -2.81 22.50
CA ARG A 385 -27.26 -1.99 23.70
C ARG A 385 -25.95 -1.44 24.25
N LEU A 386 -24.88 -2.23 24.26
CA LEU A 386 -23.57 -1.82 24.76
C LEU A 386 -22.96 -0.75 23.84
N LEU A 387 -22.93 -1.00 22.56
CA LEU A 387 -22.40 -0.07 21.55
C LEU A 387 -23.23 1.23 21.48
N SER A 388 -24.54 1.17 21.64
CA SER A 388 -25.40 2.36 21.69
C SER A 388 -25.14 3.26 22.92
N ARG A 389 -24.63 2.70 24.04
CA ARG A 389 -24.23 3.47 25.21
C ARG A 389 -22.89 4.16 25.05
N GLU A 390 -21.93 3.52 24.37
CA GLU A 390 -20.60 4.06 24.11
C GLU A 390 -20.61 5.09 22.96
N MET A 391 -21.54 4.99 22.01
CA MET A 391 -21.75 5.96 20.93
C MET A 391 -22.37 7.29 21.41
N GLY A 392 -22.54 7.49 22.73
CA GLY A 392 -23.03 8.75 23.34
C GLY A 392 -24.38 9.14 22.77
N GLY A 393 -25.44 8.65 23.37
CA GLY A 393 -26.83 8.85 22.96
C GLY A 393 -27.12 10.25 22.40
N ARG A 394 -27.34 10.30 21.11
CA ARG A 394 -28.25 11.26 20.50
C ARG A 394 -29.24 10.46 19.65
N PRO A 395 -30.54 10.66 19.89
CA PRO A 395 -31.60 10.01 19.12
C PRO A 395 -31.59 10.48 17.68
#